data_c76885014fe10ea507d6ef362a0dd15f
#
_entry.id   c76885014fe10ea507d6ef362a0dd15f
#
_cell.length_a   1.000
_cell.length_b   1.000
_cell.length_c   1.000
_cell.angle_alpha   90.00
_cell.angle_beta   90.00
_cell.angle_gamma   90.00
#
_symmetry.space_group_name_H-M   'P 1'
#
loop_
_entity.id
_entity.type
_entity.pdbx_description
1 polymer ?
#
loop_
_entity_poly.entity_id
_entity_poly.type
_entity_poly.pdbx_seq_one_letter_code
_entity_poly.pdbx_strand_id
1 'polypeptide(L)'
;SRGRSQLSVGIRNVNEDYFTSSVTSFFTNSSCGLFPTVSANYPIANYPLASLGIHYVFQTERWEFQASVYNGQGYDSFTGRSSVFRFRPAADGLCGIASTAYRNHGSSYHLGGVLYGSAPCREGQTKTREVSGAIWGYAEQRVTQDLYLLVQCSVSLPENTAWCRMYAGAGVHMQIGKVQIGAFTNRALFRGI
;
A
#
# COMPACT_ATOMS: atom_id res chain seq x y z
N SER A 1 5.82 -9.60 26.86
CA SER A 1 4.72 -8.73 26.40
C SER A 1 3.67 -9.56 25.69
N ARG A 2 2.39 -9.42 26.06
CA ARG A 2 1.28 -10.12 25.36
C ARG A 2 1.03 -9.41 24.04
N GLY A 3 1.19 -10.13 22.91
CA GLY A 3 0.77 -9.64 21.60
C GLY A 3 -0.77 -9.59 21.49
N ARG A 4 -1.27 -8.64 20.69
CA ARG A 4 -2.69 -8.51 20.35
C ARG A 4 -2.89 -8.91 18.90
N SER A 5 -3.87 -9.78 18.64
CA SER A 5 -4.28 -10.19 17.30
C SER A 5 -5.66 -9.63 16.96
N GLN A 6 -5.83 -9.21 15.72
CA GLN A 6 -7.10 -8.74 15.18
C GLN A 6 -7.31 -9.34 13.79
N LEU A 7 -8.48 -9.88 13.52
CA LEU A 7 -8.93 -10.34 12.21
C LEU A 7 -10.15 -9.53 11.81
N SER A 8 -10.12 -8.98 10.61
CA SER A 8 -11.21 -8.21 10.03
C SER A 8 -11.58 -8.77 8.67
N VAL A 9 -12.88 -8.91 8.40
CA VAL A 9 -13.42 -9.38 7.12
C VAL A 9 -14.49 -8.40 6.67
N GLY A 10 -14.43 -7.94 5.43
CA GLY A 10 -15.40 -6.98 4.91
C GLY A 10 -14.93 -6.24 3.68
N ILE A 11 -15.65 -5.16 3.38
CA ILE A 11 -15.31 -4.24 2.29
C ILE A 11 -14.25 -3.28 2.83
N ARG A 12 -13.10 -3.29 2.20
CA ARG A 12 -11.91 -2.55 2.64
C ARG A 12 -11.17 -1.94 1.45
N ASN A 13 -10.33 -0.97 1.73
CA ASN A 13 -9.34 -0.49 0.77
C ASN A 13 -7.92 -0.57 1.35
N VAL A 14 -6.95 -0.75 0.48
CA VAL A 14 -5.54 -0.95 0.86
C VAL A 14 -4.93 0.27 1.54
N ASN A 15 -5.43 1.48 1.24
CA ASN A 15 -4.92 2.72 1.83
C ASN A 15 -5.21 2.84 3.33
N GLU A 16 -6.34 2.28 3.79
CA GLU A 16 -6.70 2.31 5.21
C GLU A 16 -5.86 1.34 6.04
N ASP A 17 -5.51 0.21 5.42
CA ASP A 17 -4.82 -0.87 6.13
C ASP A 17 -3.29 -0.71 6.10
N TYR A 18 -2.75 -0.10 5.02
CA TYR A 18 -1.33 0.03 4.78
C TYR A 18 -0.96 1.48 4.42
N PHE A 19 0.31 1.82 4.52
CA PHE A 19 0.88 3.10 4.07
C PHE A 19 0.46 4.34 4.87
N THR A 20 -0.32 4.20 5.93
CA THR A 20 -0.82 5.31 6.74
C THR A 20 -0.05 5.42 8.04
N SER A 21 0.47 6.60 8.32
CA SER A 21 1.10 6.96 9.59
C SER A 21 0.80 8.41 9.95
N SER A 22 1.19 8.84 11.14
CA SER A 22 1.02 10.23 11.58
C SER A 22 1.83 11.22 10.73
N VAL A 23 2.98 10.80 10.20
CA VAL A 23 3.84 11.64 9.37
C VAL A 23 3.40 11.61 7.91
N THR A 24 3.12 10.43 7.34
CA THR A 24 2.66 10.32 5.95
C THR A 24 1.31 10.99 5.72
N SER A 25 0.39 10.90 6.67
CA SER A 25 -0.94 11.51 6.57
C SER A 25 -0.94 13.04 6.66
N PHE A 26 0.15 13.65 7.10
CA PHE A 26 0.31 15.11 7.07
C PHE A 26 0.45 15.64 5.63
N PHE A 27 1.06 14.87 4.74
CA PHE A 27 1.29 15.29 3.36
C PHE A 27 0.07 15.02 2.48
N THR A 28 -0.33 16.02 1.69
CA THR A 28 -1.45 15.92 0.74
C THR A 28 -1.08 15.21 -0.56
N ASN A 29 0.22 14.89 -0.76
CA ASN A 29 0.66 14.15 -1.93
C ASN A 29 0.17 12.69 -1.84
N SER A 30 -0.56 12.24 -2.85
CA SER A 30 -1.13 10.88 -2.91
C SER A 30 -0.09 9.76 -2.84
N SER A 31 1.15 10.02 -3.26
CA SER A 31 2.25 9.05 -3.18
C SER A 31 2.84 8.89 -1.77
N CYS A 32 2.49 9.77 -0.82
CA CYS A 32 2.78 9.55 0.61
C CYS A 32 1.90 8.47 1.23
N GLY A 33 0.77 8.15 0.59
CA GLY A 33 -0.06 7.00 0.88
C GLY A 33 0.38 5.77 0.08
N LEU A 34 -0.46 5.31 -0.85
CA LEU A 34 -0.17 4.14 -1.69
C LEU A 34 0.88 4.46 -2.75
N PHE A 35 1.99 3.71 -2.75
CA PHE A 35 3.10 3.93 -3.66
C PHE A 35 2.71 3.70 -5.14
N PRO A 36 3.24 4.51 -6.08
CA PRO A 36 2.94 4.38 -7.51
C PRO A 36 3.27 3.00 -8.10
N THR A 37 4.27 2.30 -7.56
CA THR A 37 4.58 0.91 -7.96
C THR A 37 3.43 -0.08 -7.66
N VAL A 38 2.51 0.28 -6.78
CA VAL A 38 1.32 -0.51 -6.46
C VAL A 38 0.08 0.08 -7.14
N SER A 39 -0.19 1.37 -6.95
CA SER A 39 -1.42 2.02 -7.43
C SER A 39 -1.48 2.16 -8.95
N ALA A 40 -0.34 2.31 -9.64
CA ALA A 40 -0.31 2.45 -11.09
C ALA A 40 -0.22 1.11 -11.84
N ASN A 41 0.18 0.04 -11.15
CA ASN A 41 0.39 -1.27 -11.78
C ASN A 41 -0.80 -2.23 -11.61
N TYR A 42 -1.64 -2.04 -10.58
CA TYR A 42 -2.69 -3.01 -10.23
C TYR A 42 -4.06 -2.35 -10.06
N PRO A 43 -5.14 -2.97 -10.57
CA PRO A 43 -6.52 -2.47 -10.42
C PRO A 43 -7.10 -2.84 -9.05
N ILE A 44 -6.32 -2.69 -8.00
CA ILE A 44 -6.69 -3.10 -6.64
C ILE A 44 -7.64 -2.10 -5.96
N ALA A 45 -8.12 -2.49 -4.79
CA ALA A 45 -8.97 -1.69 -3.91
C ALA A 45 -8.22 -0.47 -3.33
N ASN A 46 -7.98 0.52 -4.18
CA ASN A 46 -7.35 1.80 -3.87
C ASN A 46 -8.42 2.90 -3.84
N TYR A 47 -8.44 3.72 -2.79
CA TYR A 47 -9.45 4.79 -2.66
C TYR A 47 -9.62 5.61 -3.97
N PRO A 48 -10.84 5.85 -4.42
CA PRO A 48 -12.14 5.61 -3.78
C PRO A 48 -12.71 4.18 -3.97
N LEU A 49 -11.97 3.27 -4.60
CA LEU A 49 -12.40 1.90 -4.81
C LEU A 49 -12.20 1.07 -3.53
N ALA A 50 -13.09 0.11 -3.31
CA ALA A 50 -12.98 -0.88 -2.24
C ALA A 50 -13.22 -2.28 -2.78
N SER A 51 -12.83 -3.31 -2.06
CA SER A 51 -13.15 -4.70 -2.40
C SER A 51 -13.36 -5.55 -1.15
N LEU A 52 -13.98 -6.71 -1.35
CA LEU A 52 -14.06 -7.70 -0.29
C LEU A 52 -12.66 -8.22 0.02
N GLY A 53 -12.31 -8.23 1.29
CA GLY A 53 -11.00 -8.68 1.76
C GLY A 53 -11.00 -9.19 3.19
N ILE A 54 -9.91 -9.84 3.53
CA ILE A 54 -9.58 -10.32 4.86
C ILE A 54 -8.29 -9.64 5.27
N HIS A 55 -8.25 -9.06 6.44
CA HIS A 55 -7.11 -8.35 7.00
C HIS A 55 -6.79 -8.87 8.40
N TYR A 56 -5.56 -9.27 8.62
CA TYR A 56 -5.05 -9.75 9.90
C TYR A 56 -3.92 -8.84 10.37
N VAL A 57 -3.96 -8.47 11.65
CA VAL A 57 -2.94 -7.69 12.34
C VAL A 57 -2.50 -8.45 13.58
N PHE A 58 -1.19 -8.56 13.77
CA PHE A 58 -0.58 -8.96 15.02
C PHE A 58 0.34 -7.86 15.51
N GLN A 59 0.09 -7.34 16.71
CA GLN A 59 0.80 -6.20 17.26
C GLN A 59 1.38 -6.53 18.65
N THR A 60 2.63 -6.15 18.84
CA THR A 60 3.31 -6.10 20.13
C THR A 60 3.65 -4.64 20.49
N GLU A 61 4.36 -4.41 21.56
CA GLU A 61 4.79 -3.05 21.96
C GLU A 61 5.65 -2.36 20.87
N ARG A 62 6.49 -3.11 20.16
CA ARG A 62 7.44 -2.57 19.18
C ARG A 62 7.19 -3.05 17.76
N TRP A 63 6.61 -4.23 17.58
CA TRP A 63 6.42 -4.85 16.30
C TRP A 63 4.95 -4.91 15.91
N GLU A 64 4.67 -4.68 14.65
CA GLU A 64 3.38 -4.92 14.02
C GLU A 64 3.59 -5.73 12.76
N PHE A 65 2.78 -6.76 12.58
CA PHE A 65 2.72 -7.58 11.38
C PHE A 65 1.30 -7.51 10.84
N GLN A 66 1.19 -7.26 9.56
CA GLN A 66 -0.09 -7.19 8.86
C GLN A 66 -0.06 -8.10 7.64
N ALA A 67 -1.19 -8.74 7.34
CA ALA A 67 -1.37 -9.51 6.13
C ALA A 67 -2.82 -9.44 5.66
N SER A 68 -3.03 -9.28 4.37
CA SER A 68 -4.36 -9.19 3.78
C SER A 68 -4.44 -9.92 2.46
N VAL A 69 -5.66 -10.35 2.15
CA VAL A 69 -6.04 -10.84 0.83
C VAL A 69 -7.30 -10.12 0.40
N TYR A 70 -7.27 -9.54 -0.81
CA TYR A 70 -8.39 -8.82 -1.42
C TYR A 70 -8.77 -9.47 -2.74
N ASN A 71 -10.04 -9.27 -3.16
CA ASN A 71 -10.40 -9.47 -4.56
C ASN A 71 -9.51 -8.59 -5.45
N GLY A 72 -9.00 -9.13 -6.56
CA GLY A 72 -7.96 -8.49 -7.37
C GLY A 72 -8.41 -7.22 -8.10
N GLN A 73 -9.72 -6.95 -8.16
CA GLN A 73 -10.26 -5.70 -8.69
C GLN A 73 -11.03 -4.96 -7.60
N GLY A 74 -10.77 -3.66 -7.48
CA GLY A 74 -11.56 -2.75 -6.68
C GLY A 74 -12.98 -2.60 -7.25
N TYR A 75 -13.96 -2.50 -6.38
CA TYR A 75 -15.33 -2.21 -6.77
C TYR A 75 -15.49 -0.73 -7.09
N ASP A 76 -16.00 -0.44 -8.27
CA ASP A 76 -16.40 0.90 -8.68
C ASP A 76 -17.89 1.12 -8.42
N SER A 77 -18.18 1.91 -7.38
CA SER A 77 -19.55 2.27 -7.00
C SER A 77 -20.22 3.24 -7.99
N PHE A 78 -19.45 3.94 -8.83
CA PHE A 78 -19.99 4.94 -9.76
C PHE A 78 -20.68 4.32 -10.96
N THR A 79 -20.28 3.12 -11.39
CA THR A 79 -20.90 2.44 -12.52
C THR A 79 -22.12 1.59 -12.16
N GLY A 80 -22.32 1.29 -10.88
CA GLY A 80 -23.47 0.55 -10.37
C GLY A 80 -23.67 -0.89 -10.88
N ARG A 81 -22.73 -1.40 -11.68
CA ARG A 81 -22.87 -2.68 -12.38
C ARG A 81 -22.40 -3.91 -11.61
N SER A 82 -21.82 -3.75 -10.45
CA SER A 82 -21.33 -4.87 -9.65
C SER A 82 -21.62 -4.69 -8.16
N SER A 83 -21.74 -5.81 -7.43
CA SER A 83 -21.94 -5.80 -5.98
C SER A 83 -20.64 -5.56 -5.25
N VAL A 84 -20.65 -4.76 -4.20
CA VAL A 84 -19.52 -4.56 -3.27
C VAL A 84 -19.04 -5.88 -2.62
N PHE A 85 -19.92 -6.87 -2.51
CA PHE A 85 -19.61 -8.20 -2.00
C PHE A 85 -19.07 -9.16 -3.08
N ARG A 86 -18.67 -8.63 -4.24
CA ARG A 86 -18.13 -9.43 -5.32
C ARG A 86 -16.80 -10.05 -4.90
N PHE A 87 -16.75 -11.39 -4.93
CA PHE A 87 -15.53 -12.16 -4.76
C PHE A 87 -15.42 -13.18 -5.89
N ARG A 88 -14.60 -12.89 -6.88
CA ARG A 88 -14.42 -13.68 -8.09
C ARG A 88 -12.95 -13.84 -8.45
N PRO A 89 -12.14 -14.57 -7.67
CA PRO A 89 -10.70 -14.68 -7.89
C PRO A 89 -10.33 -15.28 -9.26
N ALA A 90 -11.23 -16.06 -9.85
CA ALA A 90 -11.04 -16.62 -11.20
C ALA A 90 -11.24 -15.57 -12.32
N ALA A 91 -12.01 -14.51 -12.08
CA ALA A 91 -12.33 -13.47 -13.07
C ALA A 91 -11.65 -12.13 -12.76
N ASP A 92 -11.41 -11.85 -11.51
CA ASP A 92 -10.86 -10.55 -11.05
C ASP A 92 -9.41 -10.66 -10.58
N GLY A 93 -8.88 -11.90 -10.42
CA GLY A 93 -7.59 -12.12 -9.80
C GLY A 93 -7.64 -12.01 -8.27
N LEU A 94 -6.46 -12.02 -7.66
CA LEU A 94 -6.28 -11.86 -6.21
C LEU A 94 -5.12 -10.88 -5.95
N CYS A 95 -5.26 -10.11 -4.89
CA CYS A 95 -4.20 -9.26 -4.35
C CYS A 95 -3.89 -9.70 -2.92
N GLY A 96 -2.67 -10.16 -2.70
CA GLY A 96 -2.10 -10.43 -1.37
C GLY A 96 -1.13 -9.33 -1.00
N ILE A 97 -1.23 -8.79 0.21
CA ILE A 97 -0.32 -7.77 0.71
C ILE A 97 0.07 -8.09 2.15
N ALA A 98 1.34 -7.91 2.49
CA ALA A 98 1.84 -8.10 3.84
C ALA A 98 2.88 -7.04 4.19
N SER A 99 2.95 -6.68 5.46
CA SER A 99 3.94 -5.76 5.96
C SER A 99 4.35 -6.05 7.41
N THR A 100 5.52 -5.55 7.75
CA THR A 100 5.99 -5.46 9.14
C THR A 100 6.39 -4.03 9.44
N ALA A 101 6.14 -3.61 10.67
CA ALA A 101 6.57 -2.33 11.21
C ALA A 101 7.31 -2.52 12.52
N TYR A 102 8.39 -1.79 12.69
CA TYR A 102 9.13 -1.68 13.96
C TYR A 102 9.04 -0.25 14.46
N ARG A 103 8.64 -0.09 15.72
CA ARG A 103 8.49 1.22 16.38
C ARG A 103 9.43 1.34 17.55
N ASN A 104 10.17 2.45 17.62
CA ASN A 104 11.09 2.72 18.71
C ASN A 104 11.25 4.23 18.94
N HIS A 105 11.05 4.69 20.19
CA HIS A 105 11.25 6.09 20.60
C HIS A 105 10.61 7.15 19.69
N GLY A 106 9.41 6.87 19.15
CA GLY A 106 8.70 7.77 18.24
C GLY A 106 9.12 7.67 16.77
N SER A 107 10.11 6.85 16.44
CA SER A 107 10.46 6.48 15.06
C SER A 107 9.74 5.21 14.64
N SER A 108 9.47 5.07 13.35
CA SER A 108 8.88 3.86 12.77
C SER A 108 9.56 3.46 11.47
N TYR A 109 9.68 2.16 11.24
CA TYR A 109 10.32 1.56 10.07
C TYR A 109 9.39 0.49 9.53
N HIS A 110 9.02 0.61 8.27
CA HIS A 110 8.04 -0.25 7.62
C HIS A 110 8.64 -0.94 6.41
N LEU A 111 8.37 -2.21 6.27
CA LEU A 111 8.74 -3.02 5.10
C LEU A 111 7.54 -3.89 4.72
N GLY A 112 7.25 -3.95 3.44
CA GLY A 112 6.15 -4.76 2.96
C GLY A 112 6.28 -5.15 1.50
N GLY A 113 5.32 -5.96 1.05
CA GLY A 113 5.22 -6.39 -0.32
C GLY A 113 3.79 -6.71 -0.71
N VAL A 114 3.53 -6.63 -1.99
CA VAL A 114 2.28 -7.00 -2.63
C VAL A 114 2.55 -8.05 -3.69
N LEU A 115 1.67 -9.03 -3.77
CA LEU A 115 1.59 -10.01 -4.85
C LEU A 115 0.23 -9.87 -5.52
N TYR A 116 0.22 -9.71 -6.83
CA TYR A 116 -0.97 -9.60 -7.64
C TYR A 116 -1.01 -10.73 -8.67
N GLY A 117 -2.04 -11.56 -8.59
CA GLY A 117 -2.33 -12.56 -9.59
C GLY A 117 -3.46 -12.08 -10.49
N SER A 118 -3.15 -11.78 -11.77
CA SER A 118 -4.14 -11.31 -12.73
C SER A 118 -5.19 -12.38 -13.05
N ALA A 119 -6.39 -11.94 -13.44
CA ALA A 119 -7.35 -12.82 -14.07
C ALA A 119 -6.82 -13.29 -15.45
N PRO A 120 -7.12 -14.53 -15.88
CA PRO A 120 -6.78 -14.97 -17.24
C PRO A 120 -7.53 -14.11 -18.26
N CYS A 121 -6.80 -13.59 -19.24
CA CYS A 121 -7.36 -12.77 -20.33
C CYS A 121 -8.38 -13.57 -21.14
N ARG A 122 -9.49 -12.94 -21.54
CA ARG A 122 -10.70 -13.63 -22.04
C ARG A 122 -10.75 -13.85 -23.56
N GLU A 123 -9.84 -13.28 -24.34
CA GLU A 123 -9.89 -13.37 -25.79
C GLU A 123 -8.61 -13.97 -26.40
N GLY A 124 -8.72 -15.23 -26.87
CA GLY A 124 -7.85 -15.79 -27.92
C GLY A 124 -6.40 -16.10 -27.58
N GLN A 125 -5.89 -15.72 -26.42
CA GLN A 125 -4.53 -16.04 -25.96
C GLN A 125 -4.53 -17.09 -24.89
N THR A 126 -3.49 -17.90 -24.87
CA THR A 126 -3.23 -18.94 -23.88
C THR A 126 -3.43 -18.37 -22.47
N LYS A 127 -4.36 -18.96 -21.70
CA LYS A 127 -4.73 -18.53 -20.35
C LYS A 127 -3.56 -18.65 -19.37
N THR A 128 -2.60 -17.75 -19.41
CA THR A 128 -1.51 -17.70 -18.46
C THR A 128 -1.86 -16.68 -17.38
N ARG A 129 -1.97 -17.13 -16.14
CA ARG A 129 -2.03 -16.21 -14.99
C ARG A 129 -0.67 -15.56 -14.85
N GLU A 130 -0.63 -14.26 -14.97
CA GLU A 130 0.57 -13.51 -14.67
C GLU A 130 0.57 -13.16 -13.18
N VAL A 131 1.67 -13.46 -12.52
CA VAL A 131 1.93 -13.05 -11.14
C VAL A 131 2.98 -11.96 -11.18
N SER A 132 2.65 -10.85 -10.59
CA SER A 132 3.54 -9.70 -10.43
C SER A 132 3.44 -9.16 -9.01
N GLY A 133 4.32 -8.26 -8.63
CA GLY A 133 4.32 -7.73 -7.28
C GLY A 133 5.13 -6.45 -7.16
N ALA A 134 5.22 -5.96 -5.95
CA ALA A 134 6.13 -4.88 -5.56
C ALA A 134 6.61 -5.08 -4.13
N ILE A 135 7.81 -4.62 -3.86
CA ILE A 135 8.36 -4.51 -2.51
C ILE A 135 8.49 -3.02 -2.19
N TRP A 136 8.16 -2.65 -0.99
CA TRP A 136 8.18 -1.28 -0.52
C TRP A 136 8.69 -1.16 0.90
N GLY A 137 9.26 0.00 1.22
CA GLY A 137 9.62 0.34 2.58
C GLY A 137 9.58 1.84 2.79
N TYR A 138 9.31 2.24 4.03
CA TYR A 138 9.48 3.61 4.46
C TYR A 138 9.94 3.70 5.90
N ALA A 139 10.62 4.78 6.22
CA ALA A 139 11.14 5.09 7.54
C ALA A 139 10.72 6.50 7.94
N GLU A 140 10.22 6.62 9.15
CA GLU A 140 9.91 7.87 9.83
C GLU A 140 10.86 8.00 11.01
N GLN A 141 11.91 8.77 10.82
CA GLN A 141 12.91 9.00 11.84
C GLN A 141 12.58 10.24 12.64
N ARG A 142 12.28 10.07 13.91
CA ARG A 142 12.20 11.18 14.86
C ARG A 142 13.62 11.68 15.16
N VAL A 143 13.91 12.92 14.80
CA VAL A 143 15.21 13.57 15.04
C VAL A 143 15.19 14.34 16.36
N THR A 144 14.11 15.10 16.57
CA THR A 144 13.84 15.79 17.84
C THR A 144 12.40 15.52 18.29
N GLN A 145 11.94 16.18 19.36
CA GLN A 145 10.53 16.06 19.78
C GLN A 145 9.55 16.51 18.69
N ASP A 146 9.98 17.48 17.88
CA ASP A 146 9.15 18.19 16.93
C ASP A 146 9.57 18.02 15.46
N LEU A 147 10.65 17.27 15.19
CA LEU A 147 11.19 17.09 13.84
C LEU A 147 11.25 15.61 13.45
N TYR A 148 10.64 15.31 12.30
CA TYR A 148 10.65 13.98 11.67
C TYR A 148 11.21 14.05 10.25
N LEU A 149 11.99 13.05 9.90
CA LEU A 149 12.43 12.78 8.53
C LEU A 149 11.66 11.57 8.00
N LEU A 150 11.14 11.67 6.78
CA LEU A 150 10.46 10.61 6.05
C LEU A 150 11.30 10.20 4.85
N VAL A 151 11.52 8.90 4.68
CA VAL A 151 12.12 8.32 3.46
C VAL A 151 11.24 7.17 3.01
N GLN A 152 10.96 7.11 1.71
CA GLN A 152 10.11 6.08 1.10
C GLN A 152 10.79 5.52 -0.14
N CYS A 153 10.66 4.21 -0.37
CA CYS A 153 11.10 3.57 -1.60
C CYS A 153 10.23 2.35 -1.93
N SER A 154 10.12 2.06 -3.22
CA SER A 154 9.50 0.82 -3.69
C SER A 154 9.99 0.42 -5.08
N VAL A 155 9.91 -0.87 -5.38
CA VAL A 155 10.30 -1.46 -6.66
C VAL A 155 9.28 -2.52 -7.08
N SER A 156 8.95 -2.55 -8.36
CA SER A 156 8.04 -3.53 -8.95
C SER A 156 8.77 -4.79 -9.38
N LEU A 157 8.08 -5.92 -9.35
CA LEU A 157 8.58 -7.25 -9.70
C LEU A 157 7.59 -7.95 -10.66
N PRO A 158 7.99 -8.32 -11.88
CA PRO A 158 9.26 -8.01 -12.51
C PRO A 158 9.34 -6.56 -12.98
N GLU A 159 10.49 -5.93 -12.79
CA GLU A 159 10.69 -4.51 -13.08
C GLU A 159 10.50 -4.15 -14.56
N ASN A 160 10.93 -5.05 -15.46
CA ASN A 160 10.93 -4.82 -16.91
C ASN A 160 9.51 -4.80 -17.55
N THR A 161 8.50 -5.38 -16.91
CA THR A 161 7.11 -5.41 -17.40
C THR A 161 6.21 -4.40 -16.72
N ALA A 162 6.55 -3.94 -15.53
CA ALA A 162 5.77 -3.00 -14.75
C ALA A 162 5.69 -1.62 -15.44
N TRP A 163 4.51 -0.98 -15.34
CA TRP A 163 4.30 0.40 -15.82
C TRP A 163 5.10 1.38 -14.96
N CYS A 164 4.88 1.38 -13.65
CA CYS A 164 5.73 2.08 -12.70
C CYS A 164 6.76 1.10 -12.14
N ARG A 165 8.04 1.33 -12.43
CA ARG A 165 9.13 0.41 -12.10
C ARG A 165 9.69 0.64 -10.70
N MET A 166 9.92 1.89 -10.36
CA MET A 166 10.53 2.30 -9.10
C MET A 166 9.91 3.60 -8.60
N TYR A 167 9.94 3.78 -7.30
CA TYR A 167 9.55 5.00 -6.63
C TYR A 167 10.50 5.29 -5.47
N ALA A 168 10.84 6.55 -5.28
CA ALA A 168 11.55 7.05 -4.11
C ALA A 168 10.99 8.40 -3.69
N GLY A 169 10.89 8.65 -2.40
CA GLY A 169 10.44 9.90 -1.82
C GLY A 169 11.18 10.22 -0.54
N ALA A 170 11.30 11.51 -0.24
CA ALA A 170 11.87 12.00 1.01
C ALA A 170 11.12 13.26 1.46
N GLY A 171 10.96 13.41 2.76
CA GLY A 171 10.28 14.55 3.34
C GLY A 171 10.77 14.90 4.72
N VAL A 172 10.41 16.10 5.14
CA VAL A 172 10.62 16.61 6.48
C VAL A 172 9.30 17.14 7.02
N HIS A 173 8.99 16.80 8.25
CA HIS A 173 7.83 17.31 8.99
C HIS A 173 8.29 17.87 10.31
N MET A 174 7.90 19.11 10.61
CA MET A 174 8.25 19.82 11.83
C MET A 174 7.01 20.46 12.46
N GLN A 175 6.91 20.36 13.78
CA GLN A 175 5.90 21.05 14.58
C GLN A 175 6.52 22.21 15.32
N ILE A 176 5.94 23.42 15.18
CA ILE A 176 6.37 24.63 15.88
C ILE A 176 5.16 25.16 16.65
N GLY A 177 5.06 24.83 17.93
CA GLY A 177 3.89 25.17 18.75
C GLY A 177 2.62 24.51 18.21
N LYS A 178 1.67 25.31 17.70
CA LYS A 178 0.41 24.84 17.09
C LYS A 178 0.49 24.72 15.55
N VAL A 179 1.61 25.10 14.95
CA VAL A 179 1.79 25.10 13.50
C VAL A 179 2.59 23.85 13.09
N GLN A 180 2.14 23.17 12.06
CA GLN A 180 2.85 22.07 11.44
C GLN A 180 3.31 22.49 10.04
N ILE A 181 4.58 22.24 9.75
CA ILE A 181 5.22 22.59 8.48
C ILE A 181 5.89 21.33 7.93
N GLY A 182 5.74 21.08 6.64
CA GLY A 182 6.43 19.96 6.00
C GLY A 182 6.73 20.24 4.55
N ALA A 183 7.77 19.58 4.06
CA ALA A 183 8.14 19.56 2.65
C ALA A 183 8.40 18.10 2.24
N PHE A 184 7.92 17.73 1.07
CA PHE A 184 8.08 16.38 0.52
C PHE A 184 8.43 16.44 -0.96
N THR A 185 9.38 15.63 -1.37
CA THR A 185 9.77 15.44 -2.77
C THR A 185 9.78 13.97 -3.12
N ASN A 186 9.44 13.64 -4.37
CA ASN A 186 9.45 12.26 -4.83
C ASN A 186 9.77 12.14 -6.32
N ARG A 187 10.14 10.94 -6.73
CA ARG A 187 10.33 10.55 -8.12
C ARG A 187 9.82 9.14 -8.36
N ALA A 188 9.05 8.98 -9.42
CA ALA A 188 8.62 7.68 -9.94
C ALA A 188 9.22 7.46 -11.33
N LEU A 189 9.67 6.24 -11.60
CA LEU A 189 10.19 5.84 -12.90
C LEU A 189 9.15 4.97 -13.61
N PHE A 190 8.63 5.49 -14.71
CA PHE A 190 7.66 4.80 -15.57
C PHE A 190 8.34 4.19 -16.80
N ARG A 191 7.69 3.19 -17.38
CA ARG A 191 8.15 2.56 -18.60
C ARG A 191 7.87 3.50 -19.80
N GLY A 192 8.91 3.79 -20.59
CA GLY A 192 8.76 4.56 -21.85
C GLY A 192 8.74 6.08 -21.70
N ILE A 193 9.13 6.61 -20.54
CA ILE A 193 9.36 8.04 -20.31
C ILE A 193 10.81 8.29 -19.95
#